data_67b6f0b41f5b1a6852a9590e3670bcfc
#
_entry.id   67b6f0b41f5b1a6852a9590e3670bcfc
#
_cell.length_a   1.000
_cell.length_b   1.000
_cell.length_c   1.000
_cell.angle_alpha   90.00
_cell.angle_beta   90.00
_cell.angle_gamma   90.00
#
_symmetry.space_group_name_H-M   'P 1'
#
loop_
_entity.id
_entity.type
_entity.pdbx_description
1 polymer ?
#
loop_
_entity_poly.entity_id
_entity_poly.type
_entity_poly.pdbx_seq_one_letter_code
_entity_poly.pdbx_strand_id
1 'polypeptide(L)'
;MNICFIDRTTFEYNSKNLHSEILRGAESILINLSNALSLMGHNITVINNCPKTEVINGVKWININSNFNINNYDLAFANGDCRLFNHVKSKKKILLSHSLQTIEK
;
A
#
# COMPACT_ATOMS: atom_id res chain seq x y z
N MET A 1 5.46 -2.78 -14.69
CA MET A 1 4.04 -2.50 -14.50
C MET A 1 3.84 -1.32 -13.55
N ASN A 2 2.70 -0.68 -13.65
CA ASN A 2 2.28 0.32 -12.66
C ASN A 2 1.43 -0.37 -11.60
N ILE A 3 1.93 -0.38 -10.38
CA ILE A 3 1.31 -1.13 -9.27
C ILE A 3 1.06 -0.15 -8.12
N CYS A 4 -0.13 -0.21 -7.53
CA CYS A 4 -0.40 0.56 -6.32
C CYS A 4 -0.79 -0.34 -5.15
N PHE A 5 -0.47 0.14 -3.96
CA PHE A 5 -0.90 -0.43 -2.70
C PHE A 5 -1.73 0.61 -1.98
N ILE A 6 -2.85 0.19 -1.38
CA ILE A 6 -3.74 1.11 -0.68
C ILE A 6 -3.99 0.57 0.72
N ASP A 7 -3.79 1.42 1.72
CA ASP A 7 -4.03 1.08 3.11
C ASP A 7 -4.62 2.28 3.85
N ARG A 8 -5.39 2.01 4.88
CA ARG A 8 -5.91 3.05 5.76
C ARG A 8 -5.68 2.62 7.20
N THR A 9 -4.93 3.43 7.93
CA THR A 9 -4.61 3.20 9.33
C THR A 9 -4.92 4.44 10.15
N THR A 10 -5.07 4.26 11.47
CA THR A 10 -5.27 5.38 12.39
C THR A 10 -3.96 6.06 12.75
N PHE A 11 -2.83 5.43 12.47
CA PHE A 11 -1.49 5.97 12.70
C PHE A 11 -0.80 6.21 11.37
N GLU A 12 0.14 7.16 11.36
CA GLU A 12 0.94 7.44 10.17
C GLU A 12 2.09 6.45 10.05
N TYR A 13 2.38 6.01 8.82
CA TYR A 13 3.57 5.20 8.56
C TYR A 13 4.00 5.29 7.10
N ASN A 14 5.28 5.01 6.87
CA ASN A 14 5.85 4.73 5.55
C ASN A 14 7.04 3.76 5.73
N SER A 15 7.84 3.55 4.69
CA SER A 15 8.93 2.57 4.76
C SER A 15 9.99 2.91 5.81
N LYS A 16 10.08 4.15 6.26
CA LYS A 16 11.00 4.54 7.33
C LYS A 16 10.64 3.93 8.68
N ASN A 17 9.40 3.44 8.82
CA ASN A 17 8.90 2.86 10.06
C ASN A 17 8.99 1.34 10.10
N LEU A 18 9.67 0.70 9.14
CA LEU A 18 9.62 -0.77 8.97
C LEU A 18 9.94 -1.55 10.25
N HIS A 19 10.85 -1.06 11.09
CA HIS A 19 11.23 -1.72 12.33
C HIS A 19 10.60 -1.06 13.56
N SER A 20 9.60 -0.20 13.37
CA SER A 20 8.89 0.46 14.46
C SER A 20 7.92 -0.50 15.14
N GLU A 21 7.79 -0.37 16.47
CA GLU A 21 6.85 -1.17 17.24
C GLU A 21 5.38 -0.85 16.94
N ILE A 22 5.09 0.29 16.33
CA ILE A 22 3.72 0.65 15.99
C ILE A 22 3.18 -0.15 14.80
N LEU A 23 4.08 -0.72 13.97
CA LEU A 23 3.65 -1.49 12.80
C LEU A 23 3.27 -2.91 13.18
N ARG A 24 2.17 -3.36 12.60
CA ARG A 24 1.74 -4.76 12.67
C ARG A 24 2.26 -5.52 11.46
N GLY A 25 2.02 -6.83 11.41
CA GLY A 25 2.45 -7.66 10.28
C GLY A 25 1.93 -7.17 8.94
N ALA A 26 0.67 -6.68 8.91
CA ALA A 26 0.04 -6.21 7.68
C ALA A 26 0.80 -5.04 7.05
N GLU A 27 1.17 -4.03 7.83
CA GLU A 27 1.89 -2.87 7.32
C GLU A 27 3.32 -3.22 6.94
N SER A 28 3.96 -4.10 7.68
CA SER A 28 5.31 -4.57 7.37
C SER A 28 5.35 -5.36 6.07
N ILE A 29 4.34 -6.19 5.81
CA ILE A 29 4.21 -6.93 4.54
C ILE A 29 4.07 -5.94 3.37
N LEU A 30 3.23 -4.93 3.53
CA LEU A 30 3.03 -3.93 2.49
C LEU A 30 4.35 -3.22 2.15
N ILE A 31 5.09 -2.78 3.17
CA ILE A 31 6.37 -2.10 2.97
C ILE A 31 7.36 -3.02 2.26
N ASN A 32 7.53 -4.25 2.74
CA ASN A 32 8.48 -5.19 2.17
C ASN A 32 8.12 -5.54 0.72
N LEU A 33 6.85 -5.79 0.45
CA LEU A 33 6.40 -6.15 -0.90
C LEU A 33 6.56 -4.97 -1.86
N SER A 34 6.19 -3.76 -1.45
CA SER A 34 6.35 -2.57 -2.30
C SER A 34 7.82 -2.30 -2.63
N ASN A 35 8.71 -2.43 -1.64
CA ASN A 35 10.14 -2.26 -1.85
C ASN A 35 10.69 -3.32 -2.81
N ALA A 36 10.31 -4.57 -2.63
CA ALA A 36 10.78 -5.68 -3.48
C ALA A 36 10.35 -5.48 -4.94
N LEU A 37 9.09 -5.12 -5.17
CA LEU A 37 8.58 -4.89 -6.52
C LEU A 37 9.25 -3.67 -7.17
N SER A 38 9.55 -2.65 -6.40
CA SER A 38 10.29 -1.48 -6.90
C SER A 38 11.70 -1.88 -7.35
N LEU A 39 12.38 -2.72 -6.58
CA LEU A 39 13.70 -3.22 -6.94
C LEU A 39 13.67 -4.08 -8.23
N MET A 40 12.53 -4.71 -8.51
CA MET A 40 12.33 -5.48 -9.73
C MET A 40 12.03 -4.61 -10.96
N GLY A 41 12.00 -3.31 -10.81
CA GLY A 41 11.79 -2.36 -11.90
C GLY A 41 10.36 -1.93 -12.15
N HIS A 42 9.42 -2.29 -11.27
CA HIS A 42 8.04 -1.83 -11.38
C HIS A 42 7.88 -0.42 -10.82
N ASN A 43 6.92 0.33 -11.37
CA ASN A 43 6.53 1.64 -10.84
C ASN A 43 5.53 1.43 -9.70
N ILE A 44 5.95 1.72 -8.48
CA ILE A 44 5.18 1.45 -7.29
C ILE A 44 4.70 2.74 -6.63
N THR A 45 3.41 2.79 -6.34
CA THR A 45 2.79 3.88 -5.58
C THR A 45 2.07 3.29 -4.39
N VAL A 46 2.29 3.84 -3.20
CA VAL A 46 1.54 3.49 -2.00
C VAL A 46 0.66 4.66 -1.61
N ILE A 47 -0.63 4.42 -1.47
CA ILE A 47 -1.61 5.41 -1.03
C ILE A 47 -2.07 4.99 0.36
N ASN A 48 -1.61 5.72 1.37
CA ASN A 48 -1.87 5.37 2.76
C ASN A 48 -1.85 6.62 3.65
N ASN A 49 -1.95 6.39 4.96
CA ASN A 49 -1.78 7.47 5.94
C ASN A 49 -0.28 7.69 6.19
N CYS A 50 0.43 8.23 5.20
CA CYS A 50 1.84 8.59 5.36
C CYS A 50 1.97 10.06 5.80
N PRO A 51 3.09 10.43 6.47
CA PRO A 51 3.26 11.81 6.96
C PRO A 51 3.23 12.86 5.87
N LYS A 52 3.78 12.54 4.70
CA LYS A 52 3.80 13.44 3.54
C LYS A 52 3.99 12.65 2.26
N THR A 53 3.67 13.27 1.14
CA THR A 53 3.94 12.69 -0.18
C THR A 53 5.44 12.78 -0.46
N GLU A 54 6.09 11.64 -0.67
CA GLU A 54 7.53 11.58 -0.95
C GLU A 54 7.88 10.27 -1.63
N VAL A 55 9.07 10.21 -2.22
CA VAL A 55 9.62 8.98 -2.80
C VAL A 55 10.66 8.40 -1.86
N ILE A 56 10.48 7.15 -1.47
CA ILE A 56 11.41 6.43 -0.59
C ILE A 56 11.75 5.10 -1.26
N ASN A 57 13.04 4.83 -1.48
CA ASN A 57 13.52 3.60 -2.12
C ASN A 57 12.82 3.31 -3.47
N GLY A 58 12.55 4.38 -4.24
CA GLY A 58 11.89 4.26 -5.53
C GLY A 58 10.38 4.08 -5.47
N VAL A 59 9.79 4.02 -4.28
CA VAL A 59 8.35 3.90 -4.06
C VAL A 59 7.77 5.28 -3.77
N LYS A 60 6.73 5.66 -4.48
CA LYS A 60 6.03 6.92 -4.25
C LYS A 60 4.97 6.72 -3.17
N TRP A 61 5.06 7.48 -2.10
CA TRP A 61 4.11 7.46 -0.99
C TRP A 61 3.19 8.68 -1.08
N ILE A 62 1.88 8.45 -1.10
CA ILE A 62 0.87 9.52 -1.20
C ILE A 62 -0.07 9.39 -0.01
N ASN A 63 -0.32 10.51 0.69
CA ASN A 63 -1.30 10.51 1.77
C ASN A 63 -2.71 10.33 1.20
N ILE A 64 -3.44 9.35 1.74
CA ILE A 64 -4.77 8.96 1.25
C ILE A 64 -5.80 10.07 1.39
N ASN A 65 -5.57 11.01 2.31
CA ASN A 65 -6.47 12.14 2.54
C ASN A 65 -6.09 13.38 1.73
N SER A 66 -5.00 13.32 0.95
CA SER A 66 -4.61 14.42 0.09
C SER A 66 -5.38 14.39 -1.23
N ASN A 67 -5.35 15.51 -1.96
CA ASN A 67 -5.85 15.53 -3.32
C ASN A 67 -4.81 14.91 -4.23
N PHE A 68 -5.14 13.76 -4.80
CA PHE A 68 -4.26 13.10 -5.76
C PHE A 68 -5.08 12.67 -6.97
N ASN A 69 -4.41 12.60 -8.13
CA ASN A 69 -5.05 12.17 -9.35
C ASN A 69 -5.30 10.66 -9.32
N ILE A 70 -6.49 10.26 -9.79
CA ILE A 70 -6.78 8.84 -9.95
C ILE A 70 -6.08 8.38 -11.23
N ASN A 71 -5.02 7.60 -11.07
CA ASN A 71 -4.28 7.04 -12.19
C ASN A 71 -4.77 5.62 -12.47
N ASN A 72 -4.51 5.15 -13.69
CA ASN A 72 -4.76 3.77 -14.05
C ASN A 72 -3.53 2.93 -13.67
N TYR A 73 -3.78 1.84 -12.93
CA TYR A 73 -2.75 0.90 -12.54
C TYR A 73 -2.99 -0.45 -13.22
N ASP A 74 -1.91 -1.19 -13.46
CA ASP A 74 -2.04 -2.55 -13.96
C ASP A 74 -2.54 -3.47 -12.85
N LEU A 75 -2.11 -3.21 -11.62
CA LEU A 75 -2.42 -4.02 -10.45
C LEU A 75 -2.58 -3.13 -9.22
N ALA A 76 -3.60 -3.41 -8.43
CA ALA A 76 -3.82 -2.72 -7.16
C ALA A 76 -3.98 -3.72 -6.03
N PHE A 77 -3.26 -3.50 -4.94
CA PHE A 77 -3.39 -4.25 -3.69
C PHE A 77 -4.08 -3.39 -2.66
N ALA A 78 -5.15 -3.90 -2.06
CA ALA A 78 -5.81 -3.25 -0.92
C ALA A 78 -5.50 -4.04 0.34
N ASN A 79 -5.06 -3.34 1.38
CA ASN A 79 -4.65 -3.97 2.64
C ASN A 79 -5.85 -4.12 3.57
N GLY A 80 -6.42 -5.32 3.62
CA GLY A 80 -7.46 -5.69 4.57
C GLY A 80 -8.88 -5.23 4.28
N ASP A 81 -9.10 -4.32 3.34
CA ASP A 81 -10.44 -3.75 3.08
C ASP A 81 -10.63 -3.47 1.58
N CYS A 82 -11.55 -4.22 0.96
CA CYS A 82 -11.81 -4.08 -0.47
C CYS A 82 -12.40 -2.71 -0.86
N ARG A 83 -12.97 -1.97 0.08
CA ARG A 83 -13.50 -0.63 -0.19
C ARG A 83 -12.40 0.36 -0.56
N LEU A 84 -11.15 0.06 -0.21
CA LEU A 84 -10.00 0.89 -0.57
C LEU A 84 -9.82 0.99 -2.08
N PHE A 85 -10.29 0.01 -2.85
CA PHE A 85 -10.23 0.07 -4.31
C PHE A 85 -11.02 1.23 -4.92
N ASN A 86 -11.91 1.85 -4.16
CA ASN A 86 -12.66 3.01 -4.63
C ASN A 86 -11.76 4.25 -4.86
N HIS A 87 -10.54 4.25 -4.32
CA HIS A 87 -9.59 5.35 -4.48
C HIS A 87 -8.78 5.27 -5.77
N VAL A 88 -8.84 4.18 -6.51
CA VAL A 88 -7.99 3.97 -7.69
C VAL A 88 -8.74 3.27 -8.81
N LYS A 89 -8.12 3.26 -10.00
CA LYS A 89 -8.54 2.45 -11.14
C LYS A 89 -7.42 1.48 -11.46
N SER A 90 -7.76 0.21 -11.64
CA SER A 90 -6.76 -0.80 -11.99
C SER A 90 -7.38 -1.90 -12.83
N LYS A 91 -6.54 -2.56 -13.64
CA LYS A 91 -6.95 -3.70 -14.45
C LYS A 91 -7.22 -4.92 -13.60
N LYS A 92 -6.40 -5.14 -12.56
CA LYS A 92 -6.54 -6.24 -11.61
C LYS A 92 -6.48 -5.72 -10.19
N LYS A 93 -7.21 -6.37 -9.30
CA LYS A 93 -7.31 -6.00 -7.89
C LYS A 93 -7.05 -7.23 -7.03
N ILE A 94 -6.20 -7.07 -6.02
CA ILE A 94 -5.88 -8.13 -5.08
C ILE A 94 -6.11 -7.60 -3.66
N LEU A 95 -6.93 -8.31 -2.90
CA LEU A 95 -7.14 -7.99 -1.50
C LEU A 95 -6.12 -8.77 -0.67
N LEU A 96 -5.31 -8.06 0.10
CA LEU A 96 -4.41 -8.66 1.06
C LEU A 96 -5.18 -8.87 2.36
N SER A 97 -5.53 -10.12 2.64
CA SER A 97 -6.25 -10.49 3.86
C SER A 97 -5.24 -10.96 4.90
N HIS A 98 -5.34 -10.39 6.10
CA HIS A 98 -4.46 -10.74 7.21
C HIS A 98 -5.19 -11.43 8.35
N SER A 99 -6.41 -11.83 8.08
CA SER A 99 -7.28 -12.44 9.07
C SER A 99 -7.16 -13.96 8.97
N LEU A 100 -6.03 -14.50 9.41
CA LEU A 100 -5.76 -15.93 9.33
C LEU A 100 -6.81 -16.75 10.04
N GLN A 101 -7.33 -16.27 11.15
CA GLN A 101 -8.37 -16.95 11.91
C GLN A 101 -9.62 -17.19 11.07
N THR A 102 -9.94 -16.24 10.20
CA THR A 102 -11.08 -16.36 9.31
C THR A 102 -10.83 -17.40 8.23
N ILE A 103 -9.61 -17.45 7.71
CA ILE A 103 -9.23 -18.37 6.65
C ILE A 103 -9.20 -19.81 7.14
N GLU A 104 -8.70 -20.02 8.35
CA GLU A 104 -8.53 -21.34 8.92
C GLU A 104 -9.82 -22.00 9.39
N LYS A 105 -10.85 -21.22 9.53
CA LYS A 105 -12.14 -21.71 9.95
C LYS A 105 -13.05 -22.00 8.77
#